data_6f9622910ba97a6b470e6ac46efdc126
#
_entry.id   6f9622910ba97a6b470e6ac46efdc126
#
_cell.length_a   1.000
_cell.length_b   1.000
_cell.length_c   1.000
_cell.angle_alpha   90.00
_cell.angle_beta   90.00
_cell.angle_gamma   90.00
#
_symmetry.space_group_name_H-M   'P 1'
#
loop_
_entity.id
_entity.type
_entity.pdbx_description
1 polymer ?
#
loop_
_entity_poly.entity_id
_entity_poly.type
_entity_poly.pdbx_seq_one_letter_code
_entity_poly.pdbx_strand_id
1 'polypeptide(L)'
;LQNEKFITELFTMAKELTSKPIFLKIAPDMEAKVAIELCNTAVNAGAAGIIATNTTIDYDLLPGCQDFGGLSGAILSDKSYELFKEISKELFGKTILISVGGISTPQDAYRRIKAGASLVQAYSGLIFEGPSMVRKINEGILELLEKDGFKNITEAIGSDLK
;
A
#
# COMPACT_ATOMS: atom_id res chain seq x y z
N LEU A 1 -7.07 -11.39 14.39
CA LEU A 1 -7.38 -9.94 14.38
C LEU A 1 -7.98 -9.44 13.06
N GLN A 2 -7.97 -10.23 11.99
CA GLN A 2 -8.47 -9.83 10.66
C GLN A 2 -9.77 -10.59 10.35
N ASN A 3 -10.80 -10.32 11.13
CA ASN A 3 -12.15 -10.88 11.00
C ASN A 3 -13.10 -9.70 10.76
N GLU A 4 -14.05 -9.84 9.83
CA GLU A 4 -15.00 -8.80 9.42
C GLU A 4 -15.78 -8.21 10.60
N LYS A 5 -16.25 -9.08 11.52
CA LYS A 5 -16.98 -8.65 12.72
C LYS A 5 -16.10 -7.74 13.57
N PHE A 6 -14.85 -8.15 13.83
CA PHE A 6 -13.90 -7.35 14.60
C PHE A 6 -13.60 -6.01 13.94
N ILE A 7 -13.39 -6.00 12.62
CA ILE A 7 -13.15 -4.76 11.86
C ILE A 7 -14.34 -3.81 11.97
N THR A 8 -15.55 -4.32 11.80
CA THR A 8 -16.77 -3.51 11.92
C THR A 8 -16.89 -2.89 13.32
N GLU A 9 -16.73 -3.70 14.37
CA GLU A 9 -16.78 -3.24 15.76
C GLU A 9 -15.69 -2.19 16.04
N LEU A 10 -14.45 -2.44 15.59
CA LEU A 10 -13.31 -1.54 15.78
C LEU A 10 -13.55 -0.17 15.14
N PHE A 11 -13.98 -0.14 13.88
CA PHE A 11 -14.23 1.13 13.19
C PHE A 11 -15.45 1.87 13.76
N THR A 12 -16.49 1.17 14.19
CA THR A 12 -17.64 1.76 14.87
C THR A 12 -17.19 2.46 16.15
N MET A 13 -16.47 1.76 17.02
CA MET A 13 -15.93 2.34 18.26
C MET A 13 -14.97 3.50 18.00
N ALA A 14 -14.10 3.37 17.03
CA ALA A 14 -13.12 4.40 16.72
C ALA A 14 -13.78 5.70 16.25
N LYS A 15 -14.86 5.62 15.51
CA LYS A 15 -15.65 6.80 15.08
C LYS A 15 -16.34 7.54 16.22
N GLU A 16 -16.70 6.84 17.28
CA GLU A 16 -17.26 7.48 18.49
C GLU A 16 -16.19 8.29 19.23
N LEU A 17 -14.92 7.88 19.12
CA LEU A 17 -13.80 8.49 19.83
C LEU A 17 -13.11 9.64 19.06
N THR A 18 -13.22 9.68 17.75
CA THR A 18 -12.53 10.68 16.94
C THR A 18 -13.19 10.93 15.58
N SER A 19 -13.12 12.17 15.13
CA SER A 19 -13.47 12.58 13.77
C SER A 19 -12.30 12.51 12.77
N LYS A 20 -11.09 12.14 13.25
CA LYS A 20 -9.92 12.03 12.36
C LYS A 20 -10.04 10.84 11.41
N PRO A 21 -9.46 10.94 10.20
CA PRO A 21 -9.45 9.82 9.27
C PRO A 21 -8.67 8.63 9.83
N ILE A 22 -9.26 7.44 9.78
CA ILE A 22 -8.66 6.19 10.25
C ILE A 22 -8.49 5.26 9.05
N PHE A 23 -7.32 4.66 8.93
CA PHE A 23 -6.95 3.76 7.84
C PHE A 23 -6.79 2.33 8.35
N LEU A 24 -7.23 1.35 7.56
CA LEU A 24 -6.91 -0.05 7.80
C LEU A 24 -5.58 -0.39 7.11
N LYS A 25 -4.61 -0.93 7.88
CA LYS A 25 -3.38 -1.48 7.33
C LYS A 25 -3.41 -3.01 7.39
N ILE A 26 -3.22 -3.65 6.24
CA ILE A 26 -3.31 -5.11 6.09
C ILE A 26 -1.95 -5.77 5.91
N ALA A 27 -1.87 -7.07 6.25
CA ALA A 27 -0.69 -7.91 6.00
C ALA A 27 -0.69 -8.44 4.55
N PRO A 28 0.49 -8.73 3.97
CA PRO A 28 0.60 -9.26 2.62
C PRO A 28 0.39 -10.78 2.53
N ASP A 29 0.20 -11.47 3.67
CA ASP A 29 0.16 -12.93 3.75
C ASP A 29 -1.27 -13.50 3.65
N MET A 30 -2.19 -12.70 3.12
CA MET A 30 -3.59 -13.06 2.92
C MET A 30 -3.84 -13.44 1.45
N GLU A 31 -4.77 -14.35 1.21
CA GLU A 31 -5.35 -14.50 -0.11
C GLU A 31 -6.01 -13.18 -0.56
N ALA A 32 -5.85 -12.83 -1.84
CA ALA A 32 -6.36 -11.57 -2.39
C ALA A 32 -7.87 -11.41 -2.15
N LYS A 33 -8.66 -12.48 -2.33
CA LYS A 33 -10.10 -12.46 -2.09
C LYS A 33 -10.44 -12.08 -0.65
N VAL A 34 -9.78 -12.70 0.32
CA VAL A 34 -9.99 -12.42 1.76
C VAL A 34 -9.58 -10.99 2.11
N ALA A 35 -8.45 -10.54 1.55
CA ALA A 35 -7.98 -9.17 1.74
C ALA A 35 -8.98 -8.13 1.19
N ILE A 36 -9.56 -8.38 0.01
CA ILE A 36 -10.56 -7.52 -0.63
C ILE A 36 -11.83 -7.46 0.21
N GLU A 37 -12.35 -8.61 0.68
CA GLU A 37 -13.53 -8.69 1.54
C GLU A 37 -13.33 -7.89 2.83
N LEU A 38 -12.17 -8.05 3.47
CA LEU A 38 -11.81 -7.32 4.68
C LEU A 38 -11.71 -5.80 4.43
N CYS A 39 -11.09 -5.40 3.33
CA CYS A 39 -10.98 -4.00 2.95
C CYS A 39 -12.34 -3.37 2.65
N ASN A 40 -13.23 -4.07 1.94
CA ASN A 40 -14.61 -3.64 1.71
C ASN A 40 -15.37 -3.46 3.02
N THR A 41 -15.24 -4.42 3.95
CA THR A 41 -15.84 -4.32 5.29
C THR A 41 -15.35 -3.08 6.02
N ALA A 42 -14.05 -2.80 6.02
CA ALA A 42 -13.49 -1.61 6.66
C ALA A 42 -14.00 -0.32 6.03
N VAL A 43 -14.04 -0.23 4.71
CA VAL A 43 -14.57 0.94 3.99
C VAL A 43 -16.04 1.17 4.32
N ASN A 44 -16.86 0.13 4.32
CA ASN A 44 -18.28 0.20 4.70
C ASN A 44 -18.48 0.60 6.17
N ALA A 45 -17.58 0.17 7.05
CA ALA A 45 -17.56 0.58 8.46
C ALA A 45 -16.97 1.99 8.66
N GLY A 46 -16.46 2.63 7.59
CA GLY A 46 -16.03 4.02 7.55
C GLY A 46 -14.55 4.26 7.70
N ALA A 47 -13.73 3.30 7.31
CA ALA A 47 -12.33 3.57 7.07
C ALA A 47 -12.15 4.65 5.99
N ALA A 48 -11.25 5.60 6.25
CA ALA A 48 -10.91 6.65 5.30
C ALA A 48 -10.05 6.13 4.13
N GLY A 49 -9.42 4.98 4.31
CA GLY A 49 -8.62 4.35 3.29
C GLY A 49 -7.96 3.06 3.76
N ILE A 50 -7.24 2.45 2.82
CA ILE A 50 -6.51 1.19 3.01
C ILE A 50 -5.02 1.42 2.81
N ILE A 51 -4.20 0.85 3.70
CA ILE A 51 -2.75 0.81 3.56
C ILE A 51 -2.33 -0.64 3.26
N ALA A 52 -1.81 -0.88 2.11
CA ALA A 52 -1.32 -2.20 1.68
C ALA A 52 0.15 -2.11 1.24
N THR A 53 1.09 -2.77 1.98
CA THR A 53 0.86 -3.75 3.03
C THR A 53 1.75 -3.51 4.27
N ASN A 54 1.55 -4.33 5.33
CA ASN A 54 2.48 -4.49 6.43
C ASN A 54 3.67 -5.37 5.98
N THR A 55 4.55 -5.77 6.91
CA THR A 55 5.60 -6.78 6.73
C THR A 55 5.00 -8.17 6.50
N THR A 56 5.80 -9.09 5.95
CA THR A 56 5.42 -10.50 5.73
C THR A 56 6.08 -11.42 6.75
N ILE A 57 5.44 -12.53 7.05
CA ILE A 57 5.99 -13.67 7.80
C ILE A 57 6.36 -14.83 6.87
N ASP A 58 6.37 -14.60 5.58
CA ASP A 58 6.82 -15.56 4.56
C ASP A 58 8.36 -15.57 4.53
N TYR A 59 8.95 -16.41 5.34
CA TYR A 59 10.42 -16.51 5.49
C TYR A 59 11.09 -17.19 4.30
N ASP A 60 10.33 -17.86 3.44
CA ASP A 60 10.86 -18.44 2.19
C ASP A 60 11.38 -17.37 1.22
N LEU A 61 10.92 -16.12 1.37
CA LEU A 61 11.45 -14.98 0.62
C LEU A 61 12.92 -14.65 0.95
N LEU A 62 13.44 -15.10 2.07
CA LEU A 62 14.83 -14.88 2.51
C LEU A 62 15.39 -16.14 3.17
N PRO A 63 15.82 -17.15 2.40
CA PRO A 63 16.36 -18.39 2.93
C PRO A 63 17.52 -18.15 3.91
N GLY A 64 17.45 -18.78 5.07
CA GLY A 64 18.46 -18.67 6.13
C GLY A 64 18.26 -17.48 7.08
N CYS A 65 17.21 -16.70 6.95
CA CYS A 65 16.83 -15.75 7.99
C CYS A 65 16.25 -16.49 9.22
N GLN A 66 16.21 -15.79 10.35
CA GLN A 66 15.51 -16.30 11.55
C GLN A 66 14.00 -16.14 11.36
N ASP A 67 13.23 -17.16 11.70
CA ASP A 67 11.75 -17.16 11.66
C ASP A 67 11.18 -16.32 12.80
N PHE A 68 11.55 -15.05 12.85
CA PHE A 68 11.16 -14.12 13.89
C PHE A 68 10.89 -12.73 13.35
N GLY A 69 9.75 -12.14 13.74
CA GLY A 69 9.33 -10.82 13.29
C GLY A 69 8.83 -10.80 11.86
N GLY A 70 8.72 -9.62 11.27
CA GLY A 70 8.25 -9.44 9.90
C GLY A 70 9.37 -9.04 8.94
N LEU A 71 9.44 -9.65 7.79
CA LEU A 71 10.35 -9.29 6.71
C LEU A 71 9.86 -8.03 5.98
N SER A 72 10.78 -7.12 5.67
CA SER A 72 10.52 -5.87 4.96
C SER A 72 11.66 -5.57 3.96
N GLY A 73 11.51 -4.47 3.21
CA GLY A 73 12.53 -4.06 2.23
C GLY A 73 12.26 -4.63 0.85
N ALA A 74 13.29 -4.66 -0.01
CA ALA A 74 13.17 -5.00 -1.43
C ALA A 74 12.54 -6.38 -1.68
N ILE A 75 12.81 -7.37 -0.82
CA ILE A 75 12.24 -8.72 -0.92
C ILE A 75 10.72 -8.76 -0.84
N LEU A 76 10.11 -7.77 -0.20
CA LEU A 76 8.65 -7.65 -0.06
C LEU A 76 8.01 -6.96 -1.28
N SER A 77 8.80 -6.36 -2.18
CA SER A 77 8.30 -5.47 -3.22
C SER A 77 7.21 -6.11 -4.09
N ASP A 78 7.49 -7.28 -4.65
CA ASP A 78 6.55 -7.91 -5.59
C ASP A 78 5.32 -8.48 -4.89
N LYS A 79 5.50 -9.17 -3.76
CA LYS A 79 4.39 -9.71 -2.96
C LYS A 79 3.42 -8.61 -2.52
N SER A 80 3.95 -7.49 -2.01
CA SER A 80 3.11 -6.37 -1.61
C SER A 80 2.43 -5.66 -2.78
N TYR A 81 3.12 -5.58 -3.93
CA TYR A 81 2.57 -4.96 -5.13
C TYR A 81 1.44 -5.78 -5.74
N GLU A 82 1.60 -7.10 -5.86
CA GLU A 82 0.54 -7.95 -6.44
C GLU A 82 -0.74 -7.91 -5.59
N LEU A 83 -0.62 -8.01 -4.26
CA LEU A 83 -1.80 -7.87 -3.39
C LEU A 83 -2.42 -6.47 -3.48
N PHE A 84 -1.58 -5.41 -3.49
CA PHE A 84 -2.06 -4.04 -3.66
C PHE A 84 -2.84 -3.88 -4.97
N LYS A 85 -2.33 -4.43 -6.07
CA LYS A 85 -2.95 -4.35 -7.40
C LYS A 85 -4.33 -5.02 -7.42
N GLU A 86 -4.48 -6.19 -6.80
CA GLU A 86 -5.79 -6.86 -6.71
C GLU A 86 -6.80 -6.04 -5.88
N ILE A 87 -6.37 -5.50 -4.75
CA ILE A 87 -7.22 -4.60 -3.93
C ILE A 87 -7.60 -3.34 -4.71
N SER A 88 -6.64 -2.78 -5.44
CA SER A 88 -6.87 -1.55 -6.20
C SER A 88 -7.87 -1.74 -7.33
N LYS A 89 -7.86 -2.86 -8.04
CA LYS A 89 -8.89 -3.17 -9.07
C LYS A 89 -10.31 -3.06 -8.51
N GLU A 90 -10.50 -3.43 -7.27
CA GLU A 90 -11.84 -3.45 -6.63
C GLU A 90 -12.19 -2.12 -5.95
N LEU A 91 -11.21 -1.47 -5.32
CA LEU A 91 -11.44 -0.33 -4.42
C LEU A 91 -11.02 1.04 -4.99
N PHE A 92 -10.40 1.07 -6.17
CA PHE A 92 -10.02 2.33 -6.82
C PHE A 92 -11.25 3.22 -7.05
N GLY A 93 -11.16 4.47 -6.67
CA GLY A 93 -12.27 5.43 -6.72
C GLY A 93 -13.30 5.31 -5.59
N LYS A 94 -13.25 4.25 -4.78
CA LYS A 94 -14.16 4.04 -3.63
C LYS A 94 -13.56 4.55 -2.32
N THR A 95 -12.24 4.56 -2.19
CA THR A 95 -11.51 4.98 -0.98
C THR A 95 -10.07 5.39 -1.31
N ILE A 96 -9.38 5.98 -0.33
CA ILE A 96 -7.96 6.32 -0.46
C ILE A 96 -7.12 5.03 -0.36
N LEU A 97 -6.27 4.80 -1.35
CA LEU A 97 -5.35 3.66 -1.37
C LEU A 97 -3.91 4.15 -1.15
N ILE A 98 -3.24 3.58 -0.16
CA ILE A 98 -1.83 3.86 0.15
C ILE A 98 -1.04 2.58 -0.05
N SER A 99 -0.02 2.60 -0.91
CA SER A 99 0.82 1.43 -1.16
C SER A 99 2.12 1.51 -0.39
N VAL A 100 2.51 0.40 0.25
CA VAL A 100 3.76 0.27 1.00
C VAL A 100 4.33 -1.14 0.89
N GLY A 101 5.64 -1.26 0.87
CA GLY A 101 6.40 -2.53 0.82
C GLY A 101 7.43 -2.55 -0.30
N GLY A 102 8.71 -2.50 0.06
CA GLY A 102 9.82 -2.61 -0.88
C GLY A 102 10.00 -1.45 -1.86
N ILE A 103 9.49 -0.27 -1.54
CA ILE A 103 9.66 0.93 -2.38
C ILE A 103 11.01 1.57 -2.06
N SER A 104 11.88 1.68 -3.06
CA SER A 104 13.19 2.32 -2.94
C SER A 104 13.58 3.16 -4.16
N THR A 105 12.88 3.00 -5.28
CA THR A 105 13.16 3.71 -6.54
C THR A 105 11.96 4.50 -7.03
N PRO A 106 12.17 5.50 -7.92
CA PRO A 106 11.07 6.21 -8.59
C PRO A 106 10.14 5.25 -9.34
N GLN A 107 10.70 4.22 -9.97
CA GLN A 107 9.95 3.22 -10.73
C GLN A 107 9.03 2.40 -9.82
N ASP A 108 9.51 2.00 -8.62
CA ASP A 108 8.68 1.31 -7.63
C ASP A 108 7.50 2.16 -7.19
N ALA A 109 7.73 3.42 -6.89
CA ALA A 109 6.69 4.34 -6.46
C ALA A 109 5.70 4.61 -7.61
N TYR A 110 6.20 4.89 -8.80
CA TYR A 110 5.39 5.26 -9.95
C TYR A 110 4.49 4.11 -10.44
N ARG A 111 4.99 2.85 -10.49
CA ARG A 111 4.15 1.70 -10.84
C ARG A 111 2.97 1.53 -9.88
N ARG A 112 3.15 1.83 -8.58
CA ARG A 112 2.08 1.75 -7.59
C ARG A 112 1.07 2.88 -7.73
N ILE A 113 1.53 4.07 -8.08
CA ILE A 113 0.67 5.21 -8.39
C ILE A 113 -0.20 4.88 -9.60
N LYS A 114 0.38 4.37 -10.68
CA LYS A 114 -0.38 3.96 -11.88
C LYS A 114 -1.35 2.83 -11.58
N ALA A 115 -1.01 1.93 -10.67
CA ALA A 115 -1.90 0.89 -10.18
C ALA A 115 -2.99 1.38 -9.20
N GLY A 116 -3.10 2.69 -8.91
CA GLY A 116 -4.19 3.28 -8.13
C GLY A 116 -3.81 3.81 -6.76
N ALA A 117 -2.53 3.80 -6.36
CA ALA A 117 -2.11 4.40 -5.10
C ALA A 117 -2.21 5.93 -5.15
N SER A 118 -2.97 6.51 -4.23
CA SER A 118 -2.98 7.96 -4.02
C SER A 118 -1.70 8.45 -3.34
N LEU A 119 -1.12 7.62 -2.49
CA LEU A 119 0.12 7.86 -1.76
C LEU A 119 0.94 6.57 -1.69
N VAL A 120 2.26 6.73 -1.52
CA VAL A 120 3.18 5.63 -1.26
C VAL A 120 3.94 5.85 0.05
N GLN A 121 4.32 4.77 0.72
CA GLN A 121 5.15 4.81 1.92
C GLN A 121 6.41 3.98 1.71
N ALA A 122 7.54 4.48 2.21
CA ALA A 122 8.81 3.78 2.23
C ALA A 122 9.37 3.75 3.65
N TYR A 123 10.02 2.66 4.03
CA TYR A 123 10.65 2.52 5.35
C TYR A 123 12.07 1.96 5.24
N SER A 124 12.24 0.67 4.93
CA SER A 124 13.57 0.04 4.90
C SER A 124 14.51 0.68 3.88
N GLY A 125 14.00 1.08 2.71
CA GLY A 125 14.79 1.80 1.71
C GLY A 125 15.38 3.10 2.28
N LEU A 126 14.63 3.84 3.10
CA LEU A 126 15.11 5.08 3.72
C LEU A 126 16.29 4.84 4.67
N ILE A 127 16.33 3.69 5.36
CA ILE A 127 17.43 3.34 6.26
C ILE A 127 18.75 3.14 5.49
N PHE A 128 18.66 2.50 4.31
CA PHE A 128 19.85 2.20 3.47
C PHE A 128 20.25 3.39 2.59
N GLU A 129 19.29 4.10 1.99
CA GLU A 129 19.53 5.18 1.02
C GLU A 129 19.65 6.57 1.69
N GLY A 130 19.20 6.69 2.94
CA GLY A 130 19.16 7.94 3.68
C GLY A 130 18.06 8.91 3.22
N PRO A 131 17.97 10.09 3.85
CA PRO A 131 16.86 11.04 3.66
C PRO A 131 16.77 11.61 2.23
N SER A 132 17.85 11.56 1.45
CA SER A 132 17.84 11.98 0.04
C SER A 132 16.98 11.09 -0.87
N MET A 133 16.64 9.88 -0.42
CA MET A 133 15.82 8.93 -1.17
C MET A 133 14.46 9.52 -1.55
N VAL A 134 13.78 10.19 -0.61
CA VAL A 134 12.45 10.77 -0.86
C VAL A 134 12.52 11.81 -1.98
N ARG A 135 13.55 12.67 -1.94
CA ARG A 135 13.77 13.66 -2.99
C ARG A 135 14.04 13.00 -4.34
N LYS A 136 14.94 12.02 -4.39
CA LYS A 136 15.26 11.27 -5.62
C LYS A 136 14.03 10.59 -6.23
N ILE A 137 13.19 9.97 -5.38
CA ILE A 137 11.94 9.35 -5.82
C ILE A 137 11.00 10.39 -6.44
N ASN A 138 10.80 11.53 -5.78
CA ASN A 138 9.92 12.57 -6.29
C ASN A 138 10.42 13.19 -7.60
N GLU A 139 11.73 13.48 -7.70
CA GLU A 139 12.35 13.98 -8.93
C GLU A 139 12.18 12.97 -10.08
N GLY A 140 12.48 11.69 -9.83
CA GLY A 140 12.31 10.66 -10.84
C GLY A 140 10.86 10.37 -11.23
N ILE A 141 9.89 10.58 -10.32
CA ILE A 141 8.47 10.50 -10.67
C ILE A 141 8.11 11.63 -11.65
N LEU A 142 8.64 12.84 -11.50
CA LEU A 142 8.40 13.94 -12.45
C LEU A 142 8.91 13.58 -13.85
N GLU A 143 10.10 13.00 -13.95
CA GLU A 143 10.65 12.53 -15.24
C GLU A 143 9.76 11.43 -15.88
N LEU A 144 9.25 10.51 -15.07
CA LEU A 144 8.37 9.43 -15.54
C LEU A 144 7.00 9.96 -15.98
N LEU A 145 6.44 10.95 -15.29
CA LEU A 145 5.21 11.63 -15.70
C LEU A 145 5.37 12.32 -17.06
N GLU A 146 6.46 13.05 -17.23
CA GLU A 146 6.77 13.74 -18.49
C GLU A 146 6.92 12.74 -19.63
N LYS A 147 7.65 11.64 -19.41
CA LYS A 147 7.84 10.57 -20.38
C LYS A 147 6.52 9.92 -20.82
N ASP A 148 5.61 9.69 -19.87
CA ASP A 148 4.28 9.09 -20.14
C ASP A 148 3.25 10.13 -20.62
N GLY A 149 3.60 11.41 -20.68
CA GLY A 149 2.76 12.50 -21.19
C GLY A 149 1.71 13.02 -20.22
N PHE A 150 1.84 12.68 -18.92
CA PHE A 150 0.96 13.21 -17.87
C PHE A 150 1.40 14.61 -17.43
N LYS A 151 0.43 15.51 -17.24
CA LYS A 151 0.69 16.89 -16.79
C LYS A 151 0.92 17.00 -15.27
N ASN A 152 0.38 16.06 -14.52
CA ASN A 152 0.49 16.02 -13.06
C ASN A 152 0.23 14.60 -12.53
N ILE A 153 0.55 14.39 -11.25
CA ILE A 153 0.44 13.08 -10.61
C ILE A 153 -0.99 12.54 -10.58
N THR A 154 -2.00 13.42 -10.49
CA THR A 154 -3.41 13.02 -10.40
C THR A 154 -3.87 12.32 -11.68
N GLU A 155 -3.33 12.67 -12.83
CA GLU A 155 -3.62 12.01 -14.11
C GLU A 155 -3.05 10.59 -14.16
N ALA A 156 -1.90 10.36 -13.52
CA ALA A 156 -1.23 9.07 -13.46
C ALA A 156 -1.88 8.11 -12.46
N ILE A 157 -2.53 8.63 -11.39
CA ILE A 157 -3.17 7.78 -10.38
C ILE A 157 -4.24 6.90 -11.04
N GLY A 158 -4.03 5.58 -10.96
CA GLY A 158 -4.94 4.57 -11.51
C GLY A 158 -4.98 4.53 -13.04
N SER A 159 -3.98 5.04 -13.74
CA SER A 159 -3.93 5.02 -15.21
C SER A 159 -3.90 3.60 -15.79
N ASP A 160 -3.34 2.63 -15.07
CA ASP A 160 -3.33 1.21 -15.46
C ASP A 160 -4.68 0.48 -15.21
N LEU A 161 -5.66 1.16 -14.58
CA LEU A 161 -6.99 0.62 -14.25
C LEU A 161 -8.13 1.20 -15.11
N LYS A 162 -7.79 2.14 -15.99
CA LYS A 162 -8.75 2.87 -16.85
C LYS A 162 -8.90 2.22 -18.20
#